data_78d0381a0d2be78eeb6dc05de59f7fcd
#
_entry.id   78d0381a0d2be78eeb6dc05de59f7fcd
#
_cell.length_a   1.000
_cell.length_b   1.000
_cell.length_c   1.000
_cell.angle_alpha   90.00
_cell.angle_beta   90.00
_cell.angle_gamma   90.00
#
_symmetry.space_group_name_H-M   'P 1'
#
loop_
_entity.id
_entity.type
_entity.pdbx_description
1 polymer ?
#
loop_
_entity_poly.entity_id
_entity_poly.type
_entity_poly.pdbx_seq_one_letter_code
_entity_poly.pdbx_strand_id
1 'polypeptide(L)'
;MSIFRMIPFQYFDAFTNMALDEAIMERVRTGESLPVIRFYGWQPSAVSIGFFQGIRDEANLAEARAAGVNVVRRQTGGGAVYHDQFGEVTYSIIGREDLFPRNILKSYQFICDDILFALQTLGVNARFVPINDILVGEQKISGSAQTRRNGVLLQHGTVLYNVDVERMFAILN
;
A
#
# COMPACT_ATOMS: atom_id res chain seq x y z
N MET A 1 -10.95 -10.36 -20.88
CA MET A 1 -9.70 -9.69 -20.43
C MET A 1 -10.10 -8.32 -19.93
N SER A 2 -9.83 -7.99 -18.69
CA SER A 2 -10.20 -6.69 -18.12
C SER A 2 -9.10 -5.67 -18.43
N ILE A 3 -9.49 -4.45 -18.80
CA ILE A 3 -8.57 -3.35 -19.10
C ILE A 3 -8.40 -2.54 -17.82
N PHE A 4 -7.16 -2.32 -17.38
CA PHE A 4 -6.81 -1.43 -16.28
C PHE A 4 -6.18 -0.15 -16.81
N ARG A 5 -6.52 0.96 -16.18
CA ARG A 5 -5.81 2.24 -16.37
C ARG A 5 -4.59 2.23 -15.45
N MET A 6 -3.42 2.50 -15.99
CA MET A 6 -2.20 2.67 -15.20
C MET A 6 -1.94 4.15 -14.94
N ILE A 7 -1.71 4.50 -13.67
CA ILE A 7 -1.19 5.82 -13.25
C ILE A 7 0.29 5.63 -12.94
N PRO A 8 1.18 6.28 -13.69
CA PRO A 8 2.63 6.13 -13.52
C PRO A 8 3.08 6.70 -12.18
N PHE A 9 4.30 6.30 -11.78
CA PHE A 9 4.91 6.69 -10.51
C PHE A 9 4.99 8.21 -10.34
N GLN A 10 4.51 8.70 -9.19
CA GLN A 10 4.58 10.09 -8.76
C GLN A 10 4.76 10.17 -7.23
N TYR A 11 5.41 11.22 -6.77
CA TYR A 11 5.47 11.56 -5.35
C TYR A 11 4.34 12.49 -4.97
N PHE A 12 3.69 12.19 -3.84
CA PHE A 12 2.72 13.07 -3.18
C PHE A 12 2.89 12.99 -1.66
N ASP A 13 2.34 13.97 -0.96
CA ASP A 13 2.20 13.90 0.49
C ASP A 13 1.20 12.81 0.89
N ALA A 14 1.22 12.45 2.19
CA ALA A 14 0.41 11.35 2.70
C ALA A 14 -1.11 11.58 2.53
N PHE A 15 -1.55 12.80 2.70
CA PHE A 15 -2.98 13.13 2.61
C PHE A 15 -3.46 13.04 1.17
N THR A 16 -2.69 13.58 0.24
CA THR A 16 -2.96 13.48 -1.20
C THR A 16 -2.96 12.04 -1.67
N ASN A 17 -1.98 11.20 -1.24
CA ASN A 17 -1.94 9.79 -1.60
C ASN A 17 -3.20 9.03 -1.16
N MET A 18 -3.64 9.23 0.08
CA MET A 18 -4.86 8.58 0.59
C MET A 18 -6.14 9.12 -0.05
N ALA A 19 -6.21 10.42 -0.29
CA ALA A 19 -7.36 11.04 -0.96
C ALA A 19 -7.49 10.56 -2.42
N LEU A 20 -6.38 10.35 -3.13
CA LEU A 20 -6.40 9.82 -4.49
C LEU A 20 -6.92 8.38 -4.53
N ASP A 21 -6.49 7.51 -3.62
CA ASP A 21 -7.01 6.14 -3.54
C ASP A 21 -8.54 6.15 -3.28
N GLU A 22 -9.01 7.01 -2.38
CA GLU A 22 -10.45 7.16 -2.08
C GLU A 22 -11.24 7.70 -3.28
N ALA A 23 -10.73 8.74 -3.94
CA ALA A 23 -11.38 9.33 -5.11
C ALA A 23 -11.45 8.33 -6.29
N ILE A 24 -10.39 7.52 -6.49
CA ILE A 24 -10.39 6.48 -7.52
C ILE A 24 -11.40 5.39 -7.18
N MET A 25 -11.47 4.95 -5.91
CA MET A 25 -12.49 3.98 -5.48
C MET A 25 -13.90 4.47 -5.81
N GLU A 26 -14.20 5.74 -5.53
CA GLU A 26 -15.51 6.32 -5.82
C GLU A 26 -15.80 6.37 -7.33
N ARG A 27 -14.83 6.78 -8.16
CA ARG A 27 -14.97 6.80 -9.62
C ARG A 27 -15.15 5.40 -10.23
N VAL A 28 -14.47 4.39 -9.69
CA VAL A 28 -14.67 2.99 -10.11
C VAL A 28 -16.05 2.50 -9.68
N ARG A 29 -16.51 2.89 -8.48
CA ARG A 29 -17.84 2.54 -7.97
C ARG A 29 -18.97 3.08 -8.85
N THR A 30 -18.86 4.34 -9.27
CA THR A 30 -19.86 5.00 -10.13
C THR A 30 -19.77 4.60 -11.60
N GLY A 31 -18.75 3.84 -11.99
CA GLY A 31 -18.52 3.46 -13.39
C GLY A 31 -17.88 4.56 -14.24
N GLU A 32 -17.46 5.66 -13.62
CA GLU A 32 -16.81 6.79 -14.29
C GLU A 32 -15.32 6.56 -14.56
N SER A 33 -14.75 5.49 -13.99
CA SER A 33 -13.37 5.07 -14.23
C SER A 33 -13.29 3.57 -14.50
N LEU A 34 -12.36 3.20 -15.36
CA LEU A 34 -11.86 1.83 -15.45
C LEU A 34 -11.16 1.45 -14.13
N PRO A 35 -10.96 0.15 -13.84
CA PRO A 35 -10.07 -0.29 -12.78
C PRO A 35 -8.69 0.36 -12.95
N VAL A 36 -8.01 0.63 -11.83
CA VAL A 36 -6.77 1.40 -11.80
C VAL A 36 -5.66 0.61 -11.12
N ILE A 37 -4.46 0.68 -11.70
CA ILE A 37 -3.19 0.35 -11.05
C ILE A 37 -2.42 1.67 -10.91
N ARG A 38 -1.94 1.96 -9.71
CA ARG A 38 -1.21 3.17 -9.41
C ARG A 38 0.09 2.83 -8.69
N PHE A 39 1.19 3.51 -9.07
CA PHE A 39 2.47 3.46 -8.36
C PHE A 39 2.80 4.85 -7.82
N TYR A 40 3.29 4.92 -6.59
CA TYR A 40 3.59 6.19 -5.96
C TYR A 40 4.64 6.11 -4.85
N GLY A 41 5.25 7.25 -4.56
CA GLY A 41 6.10 7.48 -3.40
C GLY A 41 5.46 8.50 -2.45
N TRP A 42 6.12 8.72 -1.33
CA TRP A 42 5.70 9.61 -0.28
C TRP A 42 6.70 10.77 -0.15
N GLN A 43 6.22 11.99 -0.18
CA GLN A 43 7.05 13.16 0.00
C GLN A 43 6.30 14.24 0.80
N PRO A 44 6.71 14.46 2.07
CA PRO A 44 7.78 13.78 2.80
C PRO A 44 7.44 12.33 3.17
N SER A 45 8.38 11.62 3.84
CA SER A 45 8.12 10.32 4.48
C SER A 45 6.89 10.39 5.37
N ALA A 46 6.21 9.26 5.54
CA ALA A 46 4.93 9.23 6.23
C ALA A 46 4.75 8.00 7.12
N VAL A 47 3.80 8.07 8.03
CA VAL A 47 3.22 6.90 8.70
C VAL A 47 1.76 6.80 8.30
N SER A 48 1.34 5.65 7.78
CA SER A 48 -0.07 5.33 7.63
C SER A 48 -0.52 4.38 8.74
N ILE A 49 -1.54 4.78 9.49
CA ILE A 49 -2.20 3.91 10.47
C ILE A 49 -3.38 3.21 9.81
N GLY A 50 -3.67 1.99 10.27
CA GLY A 50 -4.84 1.24 9.81
C GLY A 50 -6.15 1.89 10.23
N PHE A 51 -7.23 1.58 9.52
CA PHE A 51 -8.52 2.24 9.68
C PHE A 51 -9.05 2.22 11.13
N PHE A 52 -8.80 1.14 11.88
CA PHE A 52 -9.30 0.94 13.25
C PHE A 52 -8.29 1.28 14.36
N GLN A 53 -7.07 1.70 14.00
CA GLN A 53 -6.01 1.94 14.99
C GLN A 53 -6.13 3.32 15.66
N GLY A 54 -5.67 3.42 16.91
CA GLY A 54 -5.48 4.69 17.63
C GLY A 54 -4.19 5.37 17.20
N ILE A 55 -4.24 6.62 16.76
CA ILE A 55 -3.04 7.32 16.24
C ILE A 55 -1.93 7.46 17.28
N ARG A 56 -2.29 7.65 18.55
CA ARG A 56 -1.33 7.81 19.65
C ARG A 56 -0.74 6.49 20.15
N ASP A 57 -1.42 5.39 19.85
CA ASP A 57 -0.98 4.07 20.26
C ASP A 57 0.05 3.51 19.27
N GLU A 58 0.02 3.98 18.03
CA GLU A 58 0.78 3.43 16.93
C GLU A 58 1.97 4.28 16.48
N ALA A 59 1.96 5.58 16.80
CA ALA A 59 3.01 6.49 16.35
C ALA A 59 3.42 7.50 17.43
N ASN A 60 4.71 7.68 17.59
CA ASN A 60 5.30 8.76 18.35
C ASN A 60 5.14 10.08 17.56
N LEU A 61 4.05 10.81 17.86
CA LEU A 61 3.71 12.03 17.14
C LEU A 61 4.72 13.16 17.33
N ALA A 62 5.47 13.14 18.44
CA ALA A 62 6.50 14.16 18.71
C ALA A 62 7.70 13.92 17.78
N GLU A 63 8.19 12.69 17.70
CA GLU A 63 9.27 12.28 16.79
C GLU A 63 8.86 12.44 15.32
N ALA A 64 7.65 12.01 14.94
CA ALA A 64 7.15 12.20 13.58
C ALA A 64 7.18 13.67 13.17
N ARG A 65 6.70 14.58 14.06
CA ARG A 65 6.73 16.03 13.81
C ARG A 65 8.15 16.59 13.72
N ALA A 66 9.03 16.17 14.63
CA ALA A 66 10.42 16.62 14.63
C ALA A 66 11.17 16.18 13.36
N ALA A 67 10.85 14.98 12.85
CA ALA A 67 11.42 14.43 11.62
C ALA A 67 10.73 14.91 10.33
N GLY A 68 9.68 15.73 10.41
CA GLY A 68 8.89 16.19 9.26
C GLY A 68 8.09 15.08 8.58
N VAL A 69 7.75 14.01 9.32
CA VAL A 69 7.00 12.85 8.81
C VAL A 69 5.50 13.07 8.97
N ASN A 70 4.74 12.91 7.89
CA ASN A 70 3.30 12.99 7.95
C ASN A 70 2.69 11.76 8.64
N VAL A 71 1.59 11.92 9.36
CA VAL A 71 0.82 10.80 9.90
C VAL A 71 -0.59 10.85 9.35
N VAL A 72 -1.04 9.78 8.70
CA VAL A 72 -2.34 9.70 8.01
C VAL A 72 -3.05 8.39 8.33
N ARG A 73 -4.37 8.38 8.27
CA ARG A 73 -5.19 7.16 8.35
C ARG A 73 -5.54 6.67 6.95
N ARG A 74 -5.27 5.39 6.67
CA ARG A 74 -5.65 4.75 5.42
C ARG A 74 -7.04 4.10 5.50
N GLN A 75 -7.65 3.83 4.34
CA GLN A 75 -8.97 3.19 4.22
C GLN A 75 -8.96 1.69 4.54
N THR A 76 -7.80 1.05 4.51
CA THR A 76 -7.61 -0.37 4.80
C THR A 76 -7.30 -0.60 6.28
N GLY A 77 -7.54 -1.80 6.77
CA GLY A 77 -7.11 -2.23 8.11
C GLY A 77 -5.61 -2.56 8.18
N GLY A 78 -5.22 -3.26 9.24
CA GLY A 78 -3.84 -3.68 9.49
C GLY A 78 -3.10 -2.74 10.44
N GLY A 79 -1.81 -3.03 10.73
CA GLY A 79 -0.93 -2.27 11.60
C GLY A 79 -0.41 -0.97 10.98
N ALA A 80 0.26 -0.14 11.78
CA ALA A 80 0.92 1.06 11.31
C ALA A 80 2.10 0.71 10.39
N VAL A 81 2.33 1.53 9.39
CA VAL A 81 3.42 1.37 8.41
C VAL A 81 4.15 2.69 8.25
N TYR A 82 5.47 2.64 8.38
CA TYR A 82 6.35 3.75 8.01
C TYR A 82 6.65 3.69 6.51
N HIS A 83 6.48 4.80 5.84
CA HIS A 83 6.73 5.00 4.42
C HIS A 83 7.94 5.90 4.23
N ASP A 84 9.01 5.31 3.70
CA ASP A 84 10.24 6.03 3.44
C ASP A 84 10.20 6.73 2.08
N GLN A 85 10.52 8.02 2.06
CA GLN A 85 10.54 8.81 0.82
C GLN A 85 11.51 8.24 -0.24
N PHE A 86 12.62 7.62 0.19
CA PHE A 86 13.70 7.18 -0.69
C PHE A 86 13.90 5.66 -0.70
N GLY A 87 13.16 4.94 0.13
CA GLY A 87 13.40 3.52 0.40
C GLY A 87 12.29 2.58 -0.02
N GLU A 88 11.19 3.08 -0.61
CA GLU A 88 10.07 2.25 -1.03
C GLU A 88 9.37 2.73 -2.30
N VAL A 89 8.66 1.81 -2.93
CA VAL A 89 7.58 2.09 -3.88
C VAL A 89 6.29 1.55 -3.30
N THR A 90 5.26 2.37 -3.28
CA THR A 90 3.90 1.92 -2.93
C THR A 90 3.10 1.71 -4.21
N TYR A 91 2.27 0.65 -4.22
CA TYR A 91 1.29 0.43 -5.28
C TYR A 91 -0.12 0.41 -4.70
N SER A 92 -1.12 0.77 -5.52
CA SER A 92 -2.52 0.48 -5.25
C SER A 92 -3.20 -0.10 -6.48
N ILE A 93 -4.05 -1.11 -6.25
CA ILE A 93 -4.90 -1.73 -7.25
C ILE A 93 -6.33 -1.54 -6.80
N ILE A 94 -7.13 -0.88 -7.66
CA ILE A 94 -8.50 -0.51 -7.36
C ILE A 94 -9.39 -0.99 -8.51
N GLY A 95 -10.40 -1.80 -8.18
CA GLY A 95 -11.30 -2.33 -9.19
C GLY A 95 -12.59 -2.87 -8.58
N ARG A 96 -13.57 -3.16 -9.43
CA ARG A 96 -14.81 -3.82 -8.98
C ARG A 96 -14.48 -5.18 -8.36
N GLU A 97 -15.18 -5.56 -7.31
CA GLU A 97 -14.92 -6.80 -6.57
C GLU A 97 -15.06 -8.07 -7.42
N ASP A 98 -15.87 -8.03 -8.48
CA ASP A 98 -16.09 -9.14 -9.41
C ASP A 98 -14.87 -9.47 -10.29
N LEU A 99 -13.88 -8.56 -10.35
CA LEU A 99 -12.60 -8.79 -11.04
C LEU A 99 -11.61 -9.64 -10.23
N PHE A 100 -11.89 -9.87 -8.96
CA PHE A 100 -10.96 -10.51 -8.02
C PHE A 100 -11.60 -11.75 -7.37
N PRO A 101 -10.77 -12.71 -6.92
CA PRO A 101 -11.28 -13.84 -6.14
C PRO A 101 -12.08 -13.37 -4.92
N ARG A 102 -13.22 -14.01 -4.64
CA ARG A 102 -14.06 -13.69 -3.46
C ARG A 102 -13.36 -14.02 -2.14
N ASN A 103 -12.59 -15.10 -2.14
CA ASN A 103 -11.80 -15.49 -0.96
C ASN A 103 -10.68 -14.48 -0.75
N ILE A 104 -10.58 -13.94 0.46
CA ILE A 104 -9.64 -12.86 0.81
C ILE A 104 -8.19 -13.29 0.58
N LEU A 105 -7.79 -14.46 1.07
CA LEU A 105 -6.42 -14.95 0.92
C LEU A 105 -6.06 -15.16 -0.57
N LYS A 106 -6.98 -15.74 -1.34
CA LYS A 106 -6.78 -15.93 -2.78
C LYS A 106 -6.71 -14.59 -3.54
N SER A 107 -7.43 -13.55 -3.08
CA SER A 107 -7.35 -12.23 -3.71
C SER A 107 -6.02 -11.51 -3.40
N TYR A 108 -5.50 -11.67 -2.18
CA TYR A 108 -4.14 -11.20 -1.87
C TYR A 108 -3.11 -11.89 -2.77
N GLN A 109 -3.14 -13.21 -2.82
CA GLN A 109 -2.22 -13.97 -3.66
C GLN A 109 -2.32 -13.58 -5.13
N PHE A 110 -3.53 -13.50 -5.67
CA PHE A 110 -3.78 -13.12 -7.07
C PHE A 110 -3.14 -11.79 -7.45
N ILE A 111 -3.24 -10.79 -6.58
CA ILE A 111 -2.63 -9.47 -6.81
C ILE A 111 -1.11 -9.51 -6.56
N CYS A 112 -0.66 -10.22 -5.52
CA CYS A 112 0.76 -10.35 -5.22
C CYS A 112 1.52 -11.15 -6.28
N ASP A 113 0.88 -12.07 -7.00
CA ASP A 113 1.51 -12.83 -8.09
C ASP A 113 2.01 -11.89 -9.21
N ASP A 114 1.29 -10.81 -9.52
CA ASP A 114 1.75 -9.81 -10.49
C ASP A 114 2.97 -9.03 -9.97
N ILE A 115 3.02 -8.73 -8.68
CA ILE A 115 4.19 -8.09 -8.05
C ILE A 115 5.39 -9.04 -8.03
N LEU A 116 5.16 -10.32 -7.73
CA LEU A 116 6.21 -11.35 -7.78
C LEU A 116 6.77 -11.51 -9.19
N PHE A 117 5.90 -11.53 -10.20
CA PHE A 117 6.33 -11.57 -11.60
C PHE A 117 7.21 -10.38 -11.97
N ALA A 118 6.81 -9.15 -11.56
CA ALA A 118 7.62 -7.96 -11.78
C ALA A 118 8.98 -8.04 -11.07
N LEU A 119 9.03 -8.46 -9.80
CA LEU A 119 10.27 -8.67 -9.06
C LEU A 119 11.17 -9.70 -9.72
N GLN A 120 10.60 -10.80 -10.22
CA GLN A 120 11.34 -11.83 -10.94
C GLN A 120 11.99 -11.29 -12.22
N THR A 121 11.31 -10.40 -12.97
CA THR A 121 11.89 -9.78 -14.16
C THR A 121 13.09 -8.88 -13.83
N LEU A 122 13.15 -8.38 -12.58
CA LEU A 122 14.29 -7.61 -12.05
C LEU A 122 15.38 -8.50 -11.42
N GLY A 123 15.24 -9.83 -11.50
CA GLY A 123 16.20 -10.78 -10.94
C GLY A 123 16.04 -11.01 -9.42
N VAL A 124 14.96 -10.54 -8.82
CA VAL A 124 14.68 -10.70 -7.38
C VAL A 124 13.86 -11.97 -7.17
N ASN A 125 14.42 -12.96 -6.48
CA ASN A 125 13.74 -14.20 -6.13
C ASN A 125 12.91 -14.03 -4.86
N ALA A 126 11.68 -13.57 -5.02
CA ALA A 126 10.73 -13.33 -3.95
C ALA A 126 9.63 -14.38 -3.89
N ARG A 127 9.02 -14.56 -2.72
CA ARG A 127 7.90 -15.49 -2.49
C ARG A 127 6.76 -14.82 -1.72
N PHE A 128 5.52 -15.18 -2.04
CA PHE A 128 4.36 -14.80 -1.25
C PHE A 128 4.29 -15.62 0.04
N VAL A 129 4.03 -14.93 1.14
CA VAL A 129 3.78 -15.57 2.44
C VAL A 129 2.42 -15.08 2.96
N PRO A 130 1.49 -15.99 3.19
CA PRO A 130 0.20 -15.64 3.78
C PRO A 130 0.37 -14.92 5.13
N ILE A 131 -0.47 -13.88 5.37
CA ILE A 131 -1.70 -13.55 4.62
C ILE A 131 -1.42 -12.58 3.46
N ASN A 132 -0.44 -11.69 3.57
CA ASN A 132 -0.34 -10.45 2.79
C ASN A 132 1.12 -9.97 2.58
N ASP A 133 2.11 -10.82 2.83
CA ASP A 133 3.52 -10.45 2.78
C ASP A 133 4.24 -11.05 1.58
N ILE A 134 5.30 -10.37 1.13
CA ILE A 134 6.28 -10.89 0.16
C ILE A 134 7.67 -10.84 0.83
N LEU A 135 8.39 -11.96 0.74
CA LEU A 135 9.72 -12.12 1.31
C LEU A 135 10.76 -12.44 0.23
N VAL A 136 12.00 -11.97 0.49
CA VAL A 136 13.23 -12.45 -0.18
C VAL A 136 14.07 -13.15 0.89
N GLY A 137 14.34 -14.44 0.69
CA GLY A 137 14.86 -15.26 1.77
C GLY A 137 13.90 -15.22 2.97
N GLU A 138 14.39 -14.80 4.13
CA GLU A 138 13.60 -14.63 5.36
C GLU A 138 13.24 -13.16 5.64
N GLN A 139 13.63 -12.22 4.76
CA GLN A 139 13.37 -10.80 4.94
C GLN A 139 12.08 -10.38 4.23
N LYS A 140 11.18 -9.75 4.97
CA LYS A 140 9.98 -9.14 4.42
C LYS A 140 10.34 -7.87 3.64
N ILE A 141 10.00 -7.87 2.36
CA ILE A 141 10.20 -6.72 1.46
C ILE A 141 8.89 -6.05 1.06
N SER A 142 7.75 -6.67 1.32
CA SER A 142 6.43 -6.11 0.99
C SER A 142 5.40 -6.55 2.01
N GLY A 143 4.53 -5.64 2.37
CA GLY A 143 3.29 -5.90 3.09
C GLY A 143 2.13 -5.22 2.38
N SER A 144 0.98 -5.90 2.33
CA SER A 144 -0.22 -5.40 1.66
C SER A 144 -1.38 -5.27 2.63
N ALA A 145 -2.30 -4.35 2.32
CA ALA A 145 -3.57 -4.23 3.03
C ALA A 145 -4.71 -4.08 2.02
N GLN A 146 -5.84 -4.71 2.31
CA GLN A 146 -6.98 -4.76 1.40
C GLN A 146 -8.26 -4.32 2.12
N THR A 147 -9.14 -3.65 1.41
CA THR A 147 -10.53 -3.41 1.84
C THR A 147 -11.48 -3.63 0.68
N ARG A 148 -12.72 -3.98 1.02
CA ARG A 148 -13.84 -4.09 0.08
C ARG A 148 -14.97 -3.25 0.60
N ARG A 149 -15.38 -2.26 -0.19
CA ARG A 149 -16.47 -1.34 0.15
C ARG A 149 -17.31 -1.04 -1.07
N ASN A 150 -18.63 -1.15 -0.91
CA ASN A 150 -19.60 -0.77 -1.94
C ASN A 150 -19.33 -1.41 -3.32
N GLY A 151 -18.89 -2.68 -3.35
CA GLY A 151 -18.61 -3.42 -4.57
C GLY A 151 -17.26 -3.11 -5.22
N VAL A 152 -16.40 -2.35 -4.55
CA VAL A 152 -15.03 -2.03 -5.01
C VAL A 152 -13.99 -2.60 -4.03
N LEU A 153 -12.96 -3.22 -4.60
CA LEU A 153 -11.76 -3.65 -3.89
C LEU A 153 -10.67 -2.59 -4.07
N LEU A 154 -10.04 -2.22 -2.97
CA LEU A 154 -8.74 -1.56 -2.92
C LEU A 154 -7.75 -2.48 -2.23
N GLN A 155 -6.65 -2.79 -2.88
CA GLN A 155 -5.43 -3.31 -2.24
C GLN A 155 -4.30 -2.35 -2.50
N HIS A 156 -3.59 -1.96 -1.47
CA HIS A 156 -2.30 -1.29 -1.59
C HIS A 156 -1.23 -2.05 -0.81
N GLY A 157 0.02 -1.88 -1.23
CA GLY A 157 1.17 -2.51 -0.60
C GLY A 157 2.44 -1.75 -0.91
N THR A 158 3.45 -2.01 -0.11
CA THR A 158 4.79 -1.44 -0.25
C THR A 158 5.74 -2.44 -0.87
N VAL A 159 6.74 -1.97 -1.60
CA VAL A 159 7.93 -2.72 -1.99
C VAL A 159 9.13 -1.95 -1.45
N LEU A 160 9.78 -2.54 -0.44
CA LEU A 160 10.89 -1.93 0.29
C LEU A 160 12.21 -2.30 -0.38
N TYR A 161 13.10 -1.32 -0.55
CA TYR A 161 14.42 -1.56 -1.13
C TYR A 161 15.57 -0.87 -0.38
N ASN A 162 15.30 0.20 0.38
CA ASN A 162 16.34 0.92 1.14
C ASN A 162 15.74 1.79 2.27
N VAL A 163 14.91 1.19 3.13
CA VAL A 163 14.22 1.92 4.20
C VAL A 163 15.17 2.30 5.33
N ASP A 164 15.05 3.53 5.84
CA ASP A 164 15.70 3.97 7.08
C ASP A 164 15.03 3.31 8.30
N VAL A 165 15.59 2.17 8.69
CA VAL A 165 15.04 1.31 9.76
C VAL A 165 15.16 2.00 11.14
N GLU A 166 16.21 2.77 11.38
CA GLU A 166 16.38 3.49 12.65
C GLU A 166 15.28 4.54 12.82
N ARG A 167 15.04 5.33 11.79
CA ARG A 167 13.94 6.30 11.78
C ARG A 167 12.57 5.64 11.90
N MET A 168 12.37 4.52 11.22
CA MET A 168 11.13 3.74 11.31
C MET A 168 10.83 3.36 12.77
N PHE A 169 11.80 2.78 13.49
CA PHE A 169 11.62 2.37 14.88
C PHE A 169 11.57 3.53 15.87
N ALA A 170 12.12 4.70 15.54
CA ALA A 170 11.97 5.89 16.37
C ALA A 170 10.55 6.48 16.32
N ILE A 171 9.82 6.26 15.20
CA ILE A 171 8.51 6.87 14.95
C ILE A 171 7.36 5.90 15.21
N LEU A 172 7.52 4.61 14.95
CA LEU A 172 6.51 3.58 15.28
C LEU A 172 6.64 3.15 16.74
N ASN A 173 5.48 3.01 17.43
CA ASN A 173 5.45 2.51 18.83
C ASN A 173 5.45 0.99 18.89
#